data_c0bd6ac46c7dca844062287944819466
#
_entry.id   c0bd6ac46c7dca844062287944819466
#
_cell.length_a   1.000
_cell.length_b   1.000
_cell.length_c   1.000
_cell.angle_alpha   90.00
_cell.angle_beta   90.00
_cell.angle_gamma   90.00
#
_symmetry.space_group_name_H-M   'P 1'
#
loop_
_entity.id
_entity.type
_entity.pdbx_description
1 polymer ?
#
loop_
_entity_poly.entity_id
_entity_poly.type
_entity_poly.pdbx_seq_one_letter_code
_entity_poly.pdbx_strand_id
1 'polypeptide(L)'
;ENATVGDFVKIQNNVSVYSGVILEDYVFCGPSLVFTNVAVPRSKYPRPGPEHYQPTLVKEGASLGANATIVCGHTIGRHAFVGAGAVVTRDVPDFALVVGNPARIAGWMSEAGEKLRFDAAGFAACPRSGRRYRLENGRVRDVAGEE
;
A
#
# COMPACT_ATOMS: atom_id res chain seq x y z
N GLU A 1 10.49 -6.71 -17.01
CA GLU A 1 10.42 -8.11 -17.45
C GLU A 1 9.92 -9.07 -16.36
N ASN A 2 9.94 -8.71 -15.08
CA ASN A 2 9.49 -9.57 -13.97
C ASN A 2 8.65 -8.79 -12.96
N ALA A 3 7.68 -8.02 -13.44
CA ALA A 3 6.61 -7.50 -12.61
C ALA A 3 5.46 -8.50 -12.61
N THR A 4 4.80 -8.68 -11.47
CA THR A 4 3.62 -9.53 -11.34
C THR A 4 2.41 -8.64 -11.06
N VAL A 5 1.34 -8.85 -11.80
CA VAL A 5 0.10 -8.10 -11.64
C VAL A 5 -1.04 -9.10 -11.51
N GLY A 6 -1.75 -9.03 -10.38
CA GLY A 6 -2.89 -9.87 -10.07
C GLY A 6 -4.17 -9.51 -10.84
N ASP A 7 -5.26 -10.12 -10.45
CA ASP A 7 -6.56 -9.94 -11.08
C ASP A 7 -7.23 -8.62 -10.62
N PHE A 8 -7.99 -8.02 -11.52
CA PHE A 8 -8.77 -6.79 -11.27
C PHE A 8 -7.95 -5.58 -10.80
N VAL A 9 -6.62 -5.61 -11.01
CA VAL A 9 -5.74 -4.47 -10.74
C VAL A 9 -6.08 -3.31 -11.69
N LYS A 10 -6.14 -2.10 -11.15
CA LYS A 10 -6.35 -0.88 -11.93
C LYS A 10 -5.10 -0.01 -11.88
N ILE A 11 -4.44 0.14 -13.01
CA ILE A 11 -3.27 1.01 -13.16
C ILE A 11 -3.67 2.19 -14.01
N GLN A 12 -3.59 3.38 -13.43
CA GLN A 12 -3.94 4.63 -14.10
C GLN A 12 -2.78 5.13 -14.99
N ASN A 13 -2.98 6.28 -15.62
CA ASN A 13 -2.02 6.85 -16.57
C ASN A 13 -0.66 7.17 -15.92
N ASN A 14 0.41 7.03 -16.69
CA ASN A 14 1.77 7.39 -16.32
C ASN A 14 2.32 6.62 -15.11
N VAL A 15 1.95 5.37 -14.95
CA VAL A 15 2.52 4.48 -13.93
C VAL A 15 3.45 3.49 -14.59
N SER A 16 4.71 3.46 -14.15
CA SER A 16 5.69 2.45 -14.57
C SER A 16 5.80 1.37 -13.49
N VAL A 17 5.49 0.15 -13.87
CA VAL A 17 5.63 -1.01 -12.98
C VAL A 17 6.92 -1.72 -13.35
N TYR A 18 7.95 -1.54 -12.53
CA TYR A 18 9.29 -2.08 -12.76
C TYR A 18 9.41 -3.55 -12.33
N SER A 19 10.49 -4.19 -12.79
CA SER A 19 10.89 -5.51 -12.31
C SER A 19 11.01 -5.53 -10.78
N GLY A 20 10.46 -6.57 -10.14
CA GLY A 20 10.44 -6.73 -8.69
C GLY A 20 9.20 -6.15 -8.02
N VAL A 21 8.32 -5.48 -8.75
CA VAL A 21 7.02 -5.03 -8.22
C VAL A 21 6.00 -6.17 -8.36
N ILE A 22 5.33 -6.47 -7.26
CA ILE A 22 4.25 -7.47 -7.17
C ILE A 22 2.99 -6.73 -6.71
N LEU A 23 1.98 -6.72 -7.55
CA LEU A 23 0.66 -6.19 -7.25
C LEU A 23 -0.30 -7.37 -7.11
N GLU A 24 -0.83 -7.59 -5.91
CA GLU A 24 -1.87 -8.60 -5.69
C GLU A 24 -3.23 -8.13 -6.26
N ASP A 25 -4.25 -8.96 -6.13
CA ASP A 25 -5.57 -8.70 -6.68
C ASP A 25 -6.19 -7.40 -6.16
N TYR A 26 -7.01 -6.75 -6.98
CA TYR A 26 -7.76 -5.54 -6.63
C TYR A 26 -6.93 -4.32 -6.21
N VAL A 27 -5.61 -4.32 -6.45
CA VAL A 27 -4.78 -3.14 -6.19
C VAL A 27 -5.16 -2.00 -7.12
N PHE A 28 -5.21 -0.79 -6.58
CA PHE A 28 -5.39 0.43 -7.34
C PHE A 28 -4.11 1.28 -7.33
N CYS A 29 -3.60 1.60 -8.52
CA CYS A 29 -2.48 2.51 -8.72
C CYS A 29 -2.98 3.82 -9.31
N GLY A 30 -2.95 4.90 -8.54
CA GLY A 30 -3.33 6.24 -8.97
C GLY A 30 -2.42 6.81 -10.06
N PRO A 31 -2.87 7.81 -10.82
CA PRO A 31 -2.09 8.38 -11.93
C PRO A 31 -0.77 8.97 -11.45
N SER A 32 0.27 8.76 -12.24
CA SER A 32 1.63 9.24 -11.98
C SER A 32 2.24 8.72 -10.67
N LEU A 33 1.76 7.62 -10.15
CA LEU A 33 2.42 6.86 -9.08
C LEU A 33 3.81 6.41 -9.54
N VAL A 34 4.79 6.47 -8.66
CA VAL A 34 6.18 6.07 -8.92
C VAL A 34 6.57 4.90 -8.02
N PHE A 35 6.99 3.80 -8.64
CA PHE A 35 7.75 2.75 -7.97
C PHE A 35 9.25 2.95 -8.22
N THR A 36 10.08 2.59 -7.26
CA THR A 36 11.53 2.43 -7.50
C THR A 36 11.90 0.95 -7.40
N ASN A 37 13.08 0.56 -7.88
CA ASN A 37 13.55 -0.84 -7.74
C ASN A 37 15.03 -0.94 -7.35
N VAL A 38 15.78 0.15 -7.42
CA VAL A 38 17.17 0.22 -6.95
C VAL A 38 17.25 1.23 -5.80
N ALA A 39 17.67 0.76 -4.62
CA ALA A 39 17.69 1.59 -3.42
C ALA A 39 18.75 2.71 -3.48
N VAL A 40 19.92 2.43 -4.06
CA VAL A 40 21.05 3.36 -4.13
C VAL A 40 21.59 3.40 -5.56
N PRO A 41 20.93 4.10 -6.48
CA PRO A 41 21.41 4.24 -7.85
C PRO A 41 22.60 5.19 -7.92
N ARG A 42 23.60 4.84 -8.75
CA ARG A 42 24.74 5.69 -9.07
C ARG A 42 25.12 5.53 -10.54
N SER A 43 25.10 6.62 -11.30
CA SER A 43 25.47 6.60 -12.72
C SER A 43 26.93 6.20 -12.94
N LYS A 44 27.85 6.74 -12.11
CA LYS A 44 29.28 6.42 -12.21
C LYS A 44 29.63 5.01 -11.77
N TYR A 45 28.81 4.43 -10.87
CA TYR A 45 28.99 3.08 -10.32
C TYR A 45 27.67 2.32 -10.50
N PRO A 46 27.33 1.97 -11.74
CA PRO A 46 26.06 1.33 -12.03
C PRO A 46 25.99 -0.04 -11.36
N ARG A 47 24.79 -0.41 -10.95
CA ARG A 47 24.48 -1.74 -10.40
C ARG A 47 23.52 -2.44 -11.36
N PRO A 48 24.01 -2.94 -12.50
CA PRO A 48 23.18 -3.66 -13.46
C PRO A 48 22.78 -5.04 -12.91
N GLY A 49 21.62 -5.50 -13.34
CA GLY A 49 21.17 -6.84 -13.05
C GLY A 49 20.10 -6.93 -11.96
N PRO A 50 19.26 -7.97 -12.05
CA PRO A 50 18.10 -8.16 -11.17
C PRO A 50 18.49 -8.41 -9.70
N GLU A 51 19.71 -8.83 -9.42
CA GLU A 51 20.23 -9.03 -8.06
C GLU A 51 20.31 -7.75 -7.24
N HIS A 52 20.27 -6.59 -7.89
CA HIS A 52 20.25 -5.28 -7.25
C HIS A 52 18.86 -4.70 -7.08
N TYR A 53 17.84 -5.37 -7.60
CA TYR A 53 16.46 -4.94 -7.48
C TYR A 53 15.90 -5.37 -6.13
N GLN A 54 15.32 -4.42 -5.41
CA GLN A 54 14.60 -4.68 -4.18
C GLN A 54 13.11 -4.79 -4.49
N PRO A 55 12.46 -5.90 -4.12
CA PRO A 55 11.06 -6.12 -4.44
C PRO A 55 10.15 -5.17 -3.66
N THR A 56 9.03 -4.84 -4.25
CA THR A 56 7.92 -4.15 -3.61
C THR A 56 6.69 -5.03 -3.71
N LEU A 57 6.11 -5.39 -2.57
CA LEU A 57 4.87 -6.16 -2.51
C LEU A 57 3.72 -5.23 -2.13
N VAL A 58 2.73 -5.15 -3.00
CA VAL A 58 1.47 -4.45 -2.72
C VAL A 58 0.39 -5.49 -2.58
N LYS A 59 -0.11 -5.65 -1.36
CA LYS A 59 -1.09 -6.68 -1.03
C LYS A 59 -2.50 -6.30 -1.49
N GLU A 60 -3.34 -7.34 -1.54
CA GLU A 60 -4.71 -7.29 -2.03
C GLU A 60 -5.49 -6.05 -1.57
N GLY A 61 -6.18 -5.42 -2.50
CA GLY A 61 -7.10 -4.33 -2.23
C GLY A 61 -6.46 -3.01 -1.79
N ALA A 62 -5.12 -2.91 -1.75
CA ALA A 62 -4.47 -1.65 -1.41
C ALA A 62 -4.69 -0.59 -2.49
N SER A 63 -4.84 0.67 -2.06
CA SER A 63 -4.97 1.82 -2.93
C SER A 63 -3.77 2.75 -2.79
N LEU A 64 -3.10 3.02 -3.89
CA LEU A 64 -1.94 3.92 -3.95
C LEU A 64 -2.34 5.23 -4.62
N GLY A 65 -2.28 6.33 -3.90
CA GLY A 65 -2.74 7.63 -4.35
C GLY A 65 -1.91 8.23 -5.49
N ALA A 66 -2.51 9.16 -6.22
CA ALA A 66 -1.86 9.88 -7.32
C ALA A 66 -0.55 10.54 -6.87
N ASN A 67 0.46 10.51 -7.71
CA ASN A 67 1.78 11.10 -7.44
C ASN A 67 2.48 10.58 -6.17
N ALA A 68 2.04 9.49 -5.58
CA ALA A 68 2.77 8.86 -4.49
C ALA A 68 4.08 8.24 -5.01
N THR A 69 5.07 8.12 -4.14
CA THR A 69 6.32 7.41 -4.42
C THR A 69 6.45 6.23 -3.46
N ILE A 70 6.61 5.05 -4.01
CA ILE A 70 6.83 3.84 -3.23
C ILE A 70 8.30 3.45 -3.38
N VAL A 71 9.07 3.68 -2.33
CA VAL A 71 10.47 3.27 -2.28
C VAL A 71 10.55 1.75 -2.20
N CYS A 72 11.41 1.14 -2.99
CA CYS A 72 11.56 -0.32 -3.09
C CYS A 72 11.97 -0.99 -1.77
N GLY A 73 11.72 -2.28 -1.68
CA GLY A 73 12.09 -3.09 -0.51
C GLY A 73 11.03 -3.08 0.60
N HIS A 74 9.84 -2.59 0.33
CA HIS A 74 8.77 -2.48 1.33
C HIS A 74 7.50 -3.21 0.91
N THR A 75 6.69 -3.56 1.90
CA THR A 75 5.37 -4.17 1.72
C THR A 75 4.29 -3.17 2.07
N ILE A 76 3.32 -3.02 1.18
CA ILE A 76 2.08 -2.29 1.44
C ILE A 76 1.02 -3.32 1.84
N GLY A 77 0.47 -3.17 3.03
CA GLY A 77 -0.49 -4.12 3.61
C GLY A 77 -1.81 -4.19 2.87
N ARG A 78 -2.59 -5.24 3.19
CA ARG A 78 -3.93 -5.47 2.61
C ARG A 78 -4.84 -4.27 2.92
N HIS A 79 -5.58 -3.85 1.90
CA HIS A 79 -6.53 -2.74 2.00
C HIS A 79 -5.95 -1.44 2.59
N ALA A 80 -4.61 -1.31 2.60
CA ALA A 80 -3.95 -0.07 3.00
C ALA A 80 -4.26 1.04 2.00
N PHE A 81 -4.21 2.26 2.47
CA PHE A 81 -4.46 3.44 1.65
C PHE A 81 -3.27 4.41 1.75
N VAL A 82 -2.57 4.58 0.65
CA VAL A 82 -1.50 5.56 0.54
C VAL A 82 -2.06 6.84 -0.05
N GLY A 83 -1.99 7.92 0.71
CA GLY A 83 -2.50 9.22 0.29
C GLY A 83 -1.76 9.78 -0.93
N ALA A 84 -2.43 10.63 -1.70
CA ALA A 84 -1.82 11.29 -2.85
C ALA A 84 -0.57 12.06 -2.45
N GLY A 85 0.49 11.97 -3.24
CA GLY A 85 1.76 12.65 -3.01
C GLY A 85 2.59 12.11 -1.83
N ALA A 86 2.16 11.05 -1.16
CA ALA A 86 2.93 10.45 -0.08
C ALA A 86 4.21 9.78 -0.58
N VAL A 87 5.24 9.76 0.27
CA VAL A 87 6.49 9.05 0.00
C VAL A 87 6.65 7.92 1.02
N VAL A 88 6.40 6.70 0.58
CA VAL A 88 6.46 5.49 1.42
C VAL A 88 7.90 5.01 1.50
N THR A 89 8.47 5.03 2.71
CA THR A 89 9.86 4.66 3.01
C THR A 89 9.99 3.51 3.99
N ARG A 90 8.88 2.87 4.36
CA ARG A 90 8.80 1.71 5.26
C ARG A 90 7.55 0.89 4.96
N ASP A 91 7.47 -0.29 5.54
CA ASP A 91 6.27 -1.13 5.43
C ASP A 91 5.03 -0.41 5.95
N VAL A 92 3.91 -0.66 5.29
CA VAL A 92 2.60 -0.11 5.65
C VAL A 92 1.73 -1.26 6.16
N PRO A 93 1.20 -1.16 7.39
CA PRO A 93 0.32 -2.19 7.94
C PRO A 93 -0.98 -2.36 7.15
N ASP A 94 -1.60 -3.52 7.29
CA ASP A 94 -2.93 -3.78 6.75
C ASP A 94 -3.92 -2.70 7.24
N PHE A 95 -4.79 -2.24 6.36
CA PHE A 95 -5.81 -1.20 6.62
C PHE A 95 -5.27 0.18 7.03
N ALA A 96 -3.96 0.39 7.05
CA ALA A 96 -3.42 1.69 7.43
C ALA A 96 -3.65 2.76 6.35
N LEU A 97 -4.06 3.94 6.80
CA LEU A 97 -4.01 5.16 6.00
C LEU A 97 -2.68 5.86 6.29
N VAL A 98 -1.83 6.00 5.29
CA VAL A 98 -0.56 6.71 5.40
C VAL A 98 -0.53 7.92 4.49
N VAL A 99 0.02 9.03 4.99
CA VAL A 99 0.14 10.30 4.27
C VAL A 99 1.47 10.97 4.55
N GLY A 100 1.86 11.86 3.67
CA GLY A 100 3.01 12.75 3.86
C GLY A 100 4.33 12.22 3.34
N ASN A 101 5.39 12.98 3.57
CA ASN A 101 6.76 12.66 3.21
C ASN A 101 7.70 12.93 4.41
N PRO A 102 8.28 11.90 5.02
CA PRO A 102 7.98 10.48 4.79
C PRO A 102 6.56 10.12 5.26
N ALA A 103 5.96 9.15 4.60
CA ALA A 103 4.59 8.73 4.92
C ALA A 103 4.48 8.19 6.36
N ARG A 104 3.42 8.59 7.06
CA ARG A 104 3.12 8.18 8.43
C ARG A 104 1.66 7.79 8.54
N ILE A 105 1.35 6.90 9.47
CA ILE A 105 -0.01 6.48 9.75
C ILE A 105 -0.81 7.69 10.25
N ALA A 106 -1.89 8.03 9.53
CA ALA A 106 -2.83 9.10 9.87
C ALA A 106 -4.22 8.56 10.24
N GLY A 107 -4.42 7.27 10.14
CA GLY A 107 -5.68 6.61 10.44
C GLY A 107 -5.75 5.21 9.84
N TRP A 108 -6.97 4.72 9.72
CA TRP A 108 -7.25 3.38 9.26
C TRP A 108 -8.44 3.39 8.30
N MET A 109 -8.40 2.53 7.29
CA MET A 109 -9.42 2.43 6.26
C MET A 109 -10.05 1.05 6.28
N SER A 110 -11.34 0.97 6.01
CA SER A 110 -12.01 -0.30 5.75
C SER A 110 -11.68 -0.83 4.36
N GLU A 111 -11.98 -2.10 4.10
CA GLU A 111 -11.92 -2.68 2.76
C GLU A 111 -12.75 -1.90 1.73
N ALA A 112 -13.87 -1.32 2.16
CA ALA A 112 -14.74 -0.51 1.31
C ALA A 112 -14.24 0.93 1.07
N GLY A 113 -13.09 1.30 1.64
CA GLY A 113 -12.49 2.63 1.46
C GLY A 113 -13.07 3.71 2.37
N GLU A 114 -13.66 3.33 3.50
CA GLU A 114 -14.19 4.26 4.49
C GLU A 114 -13.22 4.39 5.67
N LYS A 115 -13.08 5.61 6.18
CA LYS A 115 -12.23 5.85 7.36
C LYS A 115 -12.86 5.23 8.60
N LEU A 116 -12.09 4.40 9.30
CA LEU A 116 -12.54 3.73 10.51
C LEU A 116 -12.39 4.64 11.74
N ARG A 117 -13.42 4.64 12.57
CA ARG A 117 -13.43 5.33 13.88
C ARG A 117 -13.60 4.30 14.96
N PHE A 118 -12.55 4.11 15.75
CA PHE A 118 -12.52 3.11 16.82
C PHE A 118 -13.10 3.68 18.10
N ASP A 119 -13.91 2.88 18.78
CA ASP A 119 -14.38 3.17 20.13
C ASP A 119 -13.30 2.93 21.20
N ALA A 120 -13.64 3.14 22.46
CA ALA A 120 -12.71 2.95 23.58
C ALA A 120 -12.26 1.49 23.76
N ALA A 121 -13.03 0.54 23.28
CA ALA A 121 -12.70 -0.88 23.31
C ALA A 121 -11.88 -1.35 22.07
N GLY A 122 -11.62 -0.43 21.14
CA GLY A 122 -10.85 -0.72 19.92
C GLY A 122 -11.67 -1.32 18.78
N PHE A 123 -12.99 -1.15 18.77
CA PHE A 123 -13.86 -1.63 17.70
C PHE A 123 -14.35 -0.49 16.80
N ALA A 124 -14.46 -0.77 15.51
CA ALA A 124 -15.07 0.11 14.53
C ALA A 124 -15.94 -0.69 13.57
N ALA A 125 -16.99 -0.06 13.05
CA ALA A 125 -17.80 -0.62 11.97
C ALA A 125 -17.66 0.26 10.72
N CYS A 126 -17.51 -0.37 9.57
CA CYS A 126 -17.53 0.34 8.30
C CYS A 126 -18.96 0.83 8.00
N PRO A 127 -19.16 2.15 7.79
CA PRO A 127 -20.51 2.67 7.54
C PRO A 127 -21.10 2.19 6.22
N ARG A 128 -20.26 1.80 5.27
CA ARG A 128 -20.68 1.33 3.95
C ARG A 128 -20.99 -0.15 3.88
N SER A 129 -20.12 -1.00 4.46
CA SER A 129 -20.24 -2.46 4.36
C SER A 129 -20.81 -3.11 5.61
N GLY A 130 -20.82 -2.42 6.75
CA GLY A 130 -21.17 -2.98 8.04
C GLY A 130 -20.13 -3.91 8.64
N ARG A 131 -19.02 -4.18 7.94
CA ARG A 131 -17.93 -5.02 8.46
C ARG A 131 -17.34 -4.39 9.72
N ARG A 132 -16.95 -5.25 10.66
CA ARG A 132 -16.37 -4.84 11.93
C ARG A 132 -14.87 -5.07 11.93
N TYR A 133 -14.16 -4.15 12.58
CA TYR A 133 -12.70 -4.15 12.68
C TYR A 133 -12.29 -3.96 14.14
N ARG A 134 -11.12 -4.49 14.48
CA ARG A 134 -10.51 -4.30 15.78
C ARG A 134 -9.11 -3.72 15.64
N LEU A 135 -8.86 -2.65 16.38
CA LEU A 135 -7.52 -2.09 16.56
C LEU A 135 -6.93 -2.64 17.86
N GLU A 136 -5.83 -3.35 17.75
CA GLU A 136 -5.13 -3.95 18.86
C GLU A 136 -3.62 -3.93 18.60
N ASN A 137 -2.84 -3.49 19.59
CA ASN A 137 -1.38 -3.40 19.46
C ASN A 137 -0.91 -2.63 18.21
N GLY A 138 -1.58 -1.52 17.87
CA GLY A 138 -1.26 -0.70 16.71
C GLY A 138 -1.50 -1.36 15.35
N ARG A 139 -2.35 -2.39 15.30
CA ARG A 139 -2.74 -3.09 14.07
C ARG A 139 -4.24 -3.27 14.01
N VAL A 140 -4.77 -3.21 12.79
CA VAL A 140 -6.19 -3.42 12.52
C VAL A 140 -6.39 -4.77 11.86
N ARG A 141 -7.41 -5.49 12.28
CA ARG A 141 -7.89 -6.71 11.64
C ARG A 141 -9.39 -6.67 11.42
N ASP A 142 -9.84 -7.35 10.38
CA ASP A 142 -11.26 -7.61 10.14
C ASP A 142 -11.72 -8.70 11.13
N VAL A 143 -12.80 -8.42 11.86
CA VAL A 143 -13.41 -9.34 12.82
C VAL A 143 -14.82 -9.77 12.38
N ALA A 144 -15.13 -9.65 11.07
CA ALA A 144 -16.38 -10.11 10.52
C ALA A 144 -16.51 -11.65 10.71
N GLY A 145 -17.47 -12.06 11.54
CA GLY A 145 -17.71 -13.48 11.88
C GLY A 145 -17.16 -13.94 13.23
N GLU A 146 -16.52 -13.08 13.99
CA GLU A 146 -16.25 -13.33 15.41
C GLU A 146 -17.44 -12.81 16.24
N GLU A 147 -18.21 -13.71 16.85
CA GLU A 147 -19.22 -13.40 17.88
C GLU A 147 -18.59 -13.28 19.27
#